data_60a93b686f25e7610535de3a0f5dee91
#
_entry.id   60a93b686f25e7610535de3a0f5dee91
#
_cell.length_a   1.000
_cell.length_b   1.000
_cell.length_c   1.000
_cell.angle_alpha   90.00
_cell.angle_beta   90.00
_cell.angle_gamma   90.00
#
_symmetry.space_group_name_H-M   'P 1'
#
loop_
_entity.id
_entity.type
_entity.pdbx_description
1 polymer ?
#
loop_
_entity_poly.entity_id
_entity_poly.type
_entity_poly.pdbx_seq_one_letter_code
_entity_poly.pdbx_strand_id
1 'polypeptide(L)'
;MVPSFRVDDKVVIVTGGSKGLGRAMALGFAESGADVVVASRKLEECERVAEEVRALGRRALAVSCHVGDWDQCAALVDATVAEFGRVDVLVNNAGIAPVPPSLGEVTEELYAKTMDVNFKGPMRLSGLVAEHMAPGSTIINISSKASLRPSPFTMVYAAAKAAQNVLTKAAAQELGPRGIRVNSIVCGMFHTDSFHKAAPNEEAQALASKGVSLGRIADPEEIVGTALYLASDASSYLTGELILLDGGGS
;
A
#
# COMPACT_ATOMS: atom_id res chain seq x y z
N MET A 1 1.95 -7.67 -29.16
CA MET A 1 0.98 -8.27 -28.22
C MET A 1 0.48 -7.18 -27.29
N VAL A 2 -0.81 -7.19 -26.94
CA VAL A 2 -1.31 -6.29 -25.88
C VAL A 2 -0.78 -6.82 -24.53
N PRO A 3 -0.15 -5.98 -23.68
CA PRO A 3 0.32 -6.43 -22.38
C PRO A 3 -0.83 -6.93 -21.51
N SER A 4 -0.59 -8.01 -20.78
CA SER A 4 -1.56 -8.60 -19.84
C SER A 4 -1.52 -7.86 -18.51
N PHE A 5 -2.67 -7.77 -17.83
CA PHE A 5 -2.77 -7.34 -16.42
C PHE A 5 -2.57 -8.51 -15.43
N ARG A 6 -2.33 -9.71 -15.94
CA ARG A 6 -2.06 -10.87 -15.09
C ARG A 6 -0.68 -10.77 -14.44
N VAL A 7 -0.58 -11.39 -13.29
CA VAL A 7 0.62 -11.43 -12.44
C VAL A 7 0.94 -12.89 -12.08
N ASP A 8 0.74 -13.78 -13.06
CA ASP A 8 0.92 -15.21 -12.86
C ASP A 8 2.27 -15.54 -12.23
N ASP A 9 2.22 -16.35 -11.17
CA ASP A 9 3.36 -16.87 -10.42
C ASP A 9 4.29 -15.80 -9.79
N LYS A 10 3.87 -14.53 -9.78
CA LYS A 10 4.56 -13.48 -9.02
C LYS A 10 4.33 -13.66 -7.52
N VAL A 11 5.34 -13.38 -6.72
CA VAL A 11 5.28 -13.34 -5.25
C VAL A 11 5.05 -11.91 -4.81
N VAL A 12 3.90 -11.66 -4.19
CA VAL A 12 3.43 -10.32 -3.80
C VAL A 12 3.38 -10.18 -2.29
N ILE A 13 4.14 -9.25 -1.71
CA ILE A 13 4.00 -8.87 -0.30
C ILE A 13 3.01 -7.71 -0.19
N VAL A 14 1.96 -7.87 0.63
CA VAL A 14 0.99 -6.80 0.92
C VAL A 14 1.03 -6.46 2.41
N THR A 15 1.60 -5.31 2.74
CA THR A 15 1.59 -4.82 4.13
C THR A 15 0.22 -4.19 4.47
N GLY A 16 -0.26 -4.37 5.70
CA GLY A 16 -1.63 -4.02 6.06
C GLY A 16 -2.66 -4.84 5.29
N GLY A 17 -2.29 -6.05 4.87
CA GLY A 17 -3.06 -6.93 3.99
C GLY A 17 -4.29 -7.59 4.63
N SER A 18 -4.49 -7.45 5.94
CA SER A 18 -5.56 -8.15 6.66
C SER A 18 -6.96 -7.53 6.54
N LYS A 19 -7.08 -6.30 5.98
CA LYS A 19 -8.37 -5.59 5.83
C LYS A 19 -8.32 -4.44 4.82
N GLY A 20 -9.49 -3.88 4.51
CA GLY A 20 -9.64 -2.70 3.64
C GLY A 20 -8.91 -2.85 2.31
N LEU A 21 -8.23 -1.79 1.86
CA LEU A 21 -7.50 -1.78 0.59
C LEU A 21 -6.45 -2.91 0.48
N GLY A 22 -5.76 -3.21 1.59
CA GLY A 22 -4.75 -4.26 1.61
C GLY A 22 -5.35 -5.65 1.35
N ARG A 23 -6.49 -5.98 1.99
CA ARG A 23 -7.20 -7.24 1.73
C ARG A 23 -7.72 -7.30 0.29
N ALA A 24 -8.35 -6.23 -0.20
CA ALA A 24 -8.84 -6.18 -1.57
C ALA A 24 -7.70 -6.41 -2.59
N MET A 25 -6.54 -5.76 -2.40
CA MET A 25 -5.37 -5.99 -3.25
C MET A 25 -4.83 -7.42 -3.12
N ALA A 26 -4.73 -7.98 -1.89
CA ALA A 26 -4.25 -9.34 -1.69
C ALA A 26 -5.09 -10.37 -2.46
N LEU A 27 -6.42 -10.26 -2.37
CA LEU A 27 -7.34 -11.14 -3.10
C LEU A 27 -7.28 -10.90 -4.61
N GLY A 28 -7.27 -9.65 -5.07
CA GLY A 28 -7.19 -9.32 -6.49
C GLY A 28 -5.88 -9.80 -7.14
N PHE A 29 -4.76 -9.76 -6.42
CA PHE A 29 -3.50 -10.37 -6.88
C PHE A 29 -3.61 -11.89 -6.98
N ALA A 30 -4.22 -12.55 -5.99
CA ALA A 30 -4.42 -14.00 -6.02
C ALA A 30 -5.32 -14.41 -7.20
N GLU A 31 -6.45 -13.75 -7.42
CA GLU A 31 -7.36 -13.97 -8.56
C GLU A 31 -6.64 -13.78 -9.91
N SER A 32 -5.63 -12.90 -9.94
CA SER A 32 -4.81 -12.63 -11.13
C SER A 32 -3.58 -13.52 -11.26
N GLY A 33 -3.45 -14.56 -10.40
CA GLY A 33 -2.45 -15.62 -10.53
C GLY A 33 -1.21 -15.47 -9.64
N ALA A 34 -1.16 -14.51 -8.71
CA ALA A 34 -0.03 -14.32 -7.81
C ALA A 34 -0.11 -15.21 -6.56
N ASP A 35 1.05 -15.53 -6.00
CA ASP A 35 1.21 -16.01 -4.63
C ASP A 35 1.35 -14.80 -3.69
N VAL A 36 0.73 -14.84 -2.51
CA VAL A 36 0.57 -13.64 -1.69
C VAL A 36 1.10 -13.81 -0.27
N VAL A 37 1.91 -12.87 0.17
CA VAL A 37 2.30 -12.72 1.58
C VAL A 37 1.45 -11.63 2.21
N VAL A 38 0.61 -12.01 3.15
CA VAL A 38 -0.28 -11.11 3.89
C VAL A 38 0.38 -10.71 5.19
N ALA A 39 0.76 -9.44 5.31
CA ALA A 39 1.46 -8.95 6.50
C ALA A 39 0.64 -7.89 7.25
N SER A 40 0.41 -8.08 8.53
CA SER A 40 -0.13 -7.07 9.45
C SER A 40 0.22 -7.43 10.89
N ARG A 41 -0.14 -6.57 11.86
CA ARG A 41 0.22 -6.76 13.28
C ARG A 41 -0.44 -7.98 13.94
N LYS A 42 -1.61 -8.41 13.47
CA LYS A 42 -2.35 -9.53 14.05
C LYS A 42 -2.29 -10.73 13.10
N LEU A 43 -1.53 -11.73 13.51
CA LEU A 43 -1.31 -12.94 12.70
C LEU A 43 -2.63 -13.63 12.33
N GLU A 44 -3.56 -13.77 13.28
CA GLU A 44 -4.87 -14.38 13.06
C GLU A 44 -5.68 -13.68 11.95
N GLU A 45 -5.62 -12.33 11.88
CA GLU A 45 -6.29 -11.57 10.82
C GLU A 45 -5.59 -11.77 9.46
N CYS A 46 -4.26 -11.94 9.44
CA CYS A 46 -3.51 -12.27 8.24
C CYS A 46 -3.84 -13.68 7.75
N GLU A 47 -3.91 -14.65 8.68
CA GLU A 47 -4.19 -16.04 8.32
C GLU A 47 -5.57 -16.21 7.69
N ARG A 48 -6.59 -15.50 8.17
CA ARG A 48 -7.91 -15.51 7.52
C ARG A 48 -7.86 -15.10 6.04
N VAL A 49 -7.11 -14.04 5.73
CA VAL A 49 -6.95 -13.60 4.33
C VAL A 49 -6.06 -14.58 3.56
N ALA A 50 -5.05 -15.15 4.18
CA ALA A 50 -4.21 -16.18 3.55
C ALA A 50 -5.03 -17.43 3.20
N GLU A 51 -5.99 -17.84 4.04
CA GLU A 51 -6.93 -18.92 3.74
C GLU A 51 -7.83 -18.58 2.53
N GLU A 52 -8.32 -17.33 2.43
CA GLU A 52 -9.07 -16.87 1.27
C GLU A 52 -8.21 -16.94 -0.02
N VAL A 53 -6.95 -16.54 0.04
CA VAL A 53 -5.99 -16.67 -1.08
C VAL A 53 -5.79 -18.13 -1.48
N ARG A 54 -5.62 -19.03 -0.49
CA ARG A 54 -5.47 -20.49 -0.75
C ARG A 54 -6.72 -21.08 -1.38
N ALA A 55 -7.91 -20.61 -0.99
CA ALA A 55 -9.18 -21.03 -1.59
C ALA A 55 -9.28 -20.62 -3.09
N LEU A 56 -8.56 -19.59 -3.52
CA LEU A 56 -8.41 -19.20 -4.92
C LEU A 56 -7.35 -20.04 -5.68
N GLY A 57 -6.76 -21.06 -5.04
CA GLY A 57 -5.78 -21.96 -5.64
C GLY A 57 -4.35 -21.39 -5.66
N ARG A 58 -4.05 -20.36 -4.89
CA ARG A 58 -2.70 -19.76 -4.82
C ARG A 58 -2.02 -20.08 -3.49
N ARG A 59 -0.67 -20.00 -3.48
CA ARG A 59 0.08 -20.11 -2.22
C ARG A 59 -0.07 -18.81 -1.43
N ALA A 60 -0.15 -18.92 -0.11
CA ALA A 60 -0.21 -17.76 0.77
C ALA A 60 0.58 -17.98 2.06
N LEU A 61 1.28 -16.93 2.50
CA LEU A 61 1.98 -16.85 3.78
C LEU A 61 1.39 -15.70 4.61
N ALA A 62 0.99 -15.99 5.85
CA ALA A 62 0.60 -14.98 6.81
C ALA A 62 1.79 -14.62 7.72
N VAL A 63 2.09 -13.34 7.87
CA VAL A 63 3.20 -12.88 8.72
C VAL A 63 2.72 -11.78 9.66
N SER A 64 3.01 -11.92 10.96
CA SER A 64 2.86 -10.82 11.90
C SER A 64 3.99 -9.82 11.71
N CYS A 65 3.65 -8.57 11.35
CA CYS A 65 4.63 -7.51 11.14
C CYS A 65 4.06 -6.13 11.51
N HIS A 66 4.73 -5.45 12.42
CA HIS A 66 4.56 -4.02 12.64
C HIS A 66 5.57 -3.26 11.79
N VAL A 67 5.15 -2.68 10.67
CA VAL A 67 6.08 -2.05 9.69
C VAL A 67 6.87 -0.86 10.25
N GLY A 68 6.44 -0.27 11.38
CA GLY A 68 7.23 0.72 12.10
C GLY A 68 8.39 0.15 12.91
N ASP A 69 8.50 -1.17 13.04
CA ASP A 69 9.57 -1.89 13.68
C ASP A 69 10.60 -2.34 12.64
N TRP A 70 11.86 -1.96 12.84
CA TRP A 70 12.94 -2.16 11.87
C TRP A 70 13.28 -3.64 11.65
N ASP A 71 13.28 -4.41 12.74
CA ASP A 71 13.67 -5.82 12.72
C ASP A 71 12.51 -6.71 12.24
N GLN A 72 11.26 -6.35 12.55
CA GLN A 72 10.10 -7.05 12.01
C GLN A 72 9.97 -6.86 10.49
N CYS A 73 10.41 -5.73 9.92
CA CYS A 73 10.50 -5.56 8.48
C CYS A 73 11.50 -6.55 7.87
N ALA A 74 12.66 -6.78 8.50
CA ALA A 74 13.63 -7.76 8.05
C ALA A 74 13.05 -9.17 8.14
N ALA A 75 12.47 -9.53 9.29
CA ALA A 75 11.86 -10.84 9.50
C ALA A 75 10.74 -11.16 8.48
N LEU A 76 9.95 -10.17 8.05
CA LEU A 76 8.94 -10.33 7.00
C LEU A 76 9.58 -10.71 5.66
N VAL A 77 10.64 -10.02 5.27
CA VAL A 77 11.34 -10.32 4.00
C VAL A 77 12.02 -11.66 4.06
N ASP A 78 12.71 -11.99 5.16
CA ASP A 78 13.37 -13.27 5.38
C ASP A 78 12.37 -14.44 5.30
N ALA A 79 11.22 -14.33 5.96
CA ALA A 79 10.16 -15.32 5.90
C ALA A 79 9.61 -15.50 4.47
N THR A 80 9.47 -14.40 3.72
CA THR A 80 9.00 -14.45 2.33
C THR A 80 10.02 -15.16 1.45
N VAL A 81 11.30 -14.83 1.58
CA VAL A 81 12.37 -15.44 0.79
C VAL A 81 12.54 -16.92 1.15
N ALA A 82 12.45 -17.28 2.42
CA ALA A 82 12.50 -18.67 2.86
C ALA A 82 11.37 -19.52 2.27
N GLU A 83 10.15 -18.98 2.16
CA GLU A 83 8.98 -19.69 1.65
C GLU A 83 8.91 -19.72 0.12
N PHE A 84 9.25 -18.61 -0.56
CA PHE A 84 9.01 -18.46 -2.00
C PHE A 84 10.30 -18.32 -2.83
N GLY A 85 11.44 -18.05 -2.21
CA GLY A 85 12.72 -17.86 -2.87
C GLY A 85 12.91 -16.52 -3.59
N ARG A 86 11.88 -15.66 -3.64
CA ARG A 86 11.87 -14.40 -4.39
C ARG A 86 10.84 -13.41 -3.88
N VAL A 87 10.96 -12.16 -4.30
CA VAL A 87 9.93 -11.14 -4.18
C VAL A 87 9.78 -10.43 -5.53
N ASP A 88 8.58 -10.39 -6.10
CA ASP A 88 8.32 -9.71 -7.39
C ASP A 88 7.59 -8.39 -7.21
N VAL A 89 6.71 -8.32 -6.20
CA VAL A 89 5.92 -7.13 -5.92
C VAL A 89 5.91 -6.85 -4.42
N LEU A 90 6.23 -5.61 -4.05
CA LEU A 90 5.99 -5.09 -2.71
C LEU A 90 4.88 -4.05 -2.75
N VAL A 91 3.82 -4.23 -1.96
CA VAL A 91 2.79 -3.23 -1.73
C VAL A 91 2.94 -2.64 -0.32
N ASN A 92 3.50 -1.45 -0.23
CA ASN A 92 3.58 -0.65 1.00
C ASN A 92 2.21 0.01 1.27
N ASN A 93 1.27 -0.76 1.82
CA ASN A 93 -0.08 -0.29 2.08
C ASN A 93 -0.35 0.00 3.57
N ALA A 94 0.35 -0.63 4.50
CA ALA A 94 0.19 -0.36 5.92
C ALA A 94 0.32 1.14 6.23
N GLY A 95 -0.65 1.69 6.96
CA GLY A 95 -0.66 3.11 7.31
C GLY A 95 -1.55 3.42 8.50
N ILE A 96 -1.29 4.54 9.14
CA ILE A 96 -2.13 5.13 10.19
C ILE A 96 -2.29 6.62 9.95
N ALA A 97 -3.46 7.17 10.29
CA ALA A 97 -3.76 8.59 10.15
C ALA A 97 -4.36 9.11 11.48
N PRO A 98 -3.57 9.24 12.55
CA PRO A 98 -4.05 9.84 13.79
C PRO A 98 -4.33 11.32 13.58
N VAL A 99 -5.38 11.81 14.23
CA VAL A 99 -5.82 13.21 14.14
C VAL A 99 -5.43 13.93 15.42
N PRO A 100 -4.42 14.82 15.41
CA PRO A 100 -4.13 15.68 16.55
C PRO A 100 -5.18 16.78 16.68
N PRO A 101 -5.49 17.27 17.88
CA PRO A 101 -6.44 18.36 18.06
C PRO A 101 -6.00 19.67 17.40
N SER A 102 -4.69 19.98 17.47
CA SER A 102 -4.08 21.16 16.87
C SER A 102 -2.61 20.94 16.57
N LEU A 103 -1.94 21.86 15.87
CA LEU A 103 -0.49 21.81 15.63
C LEU A 103 0.31 21.83 16.93
N GLY A 104 -0.11 22.63 17.92
CA GLY A 104 0.57 22.74 19.22
C GLY A 104 0.41 21.51 20.11
N GLU A 105 -0.53 20.63 19.81
CA GLU A 105 -0.81 19.41 20.57
C GLU A 105 -0.29 18.13 19.88
N VAL A 106 0.51 18.28 18.83
CA VAL A 106 1.24 17.16 18.23
C VAL A 106 2.31 16.71 19.23
N THR A 107 2.17 15.53 19.79
CA THR A 107 3.18 14.94 20.67
C THR A 107 4.28 14.26 19.86
N GLU A 108 5.48 14.15 20.45
CA GLU A 108 6.60 13.41 19.86
C GLU A 108 6.23 11.95 19.59
N GLU A 109 5.46 11.31 20.46
CA GLU A 109 4.99 9.93 20.28
C GLU A 109 4.06 9.80 19.07
N LEU A 110 3.09 10.72 18.90
CA LEU A 110 2.20 10.74 17.74
C LEU A 110 3.00 10.93 16.45
N TYR A 111 3.95 11.89 16.46
CA TYR A 111 4.83 12.15 15.34
C TYR A 111 5.66 10.91 15.00
N ALA A 112 6.40 10.35 15.96
CA ALA A 112 7.27 9.20 15.76
C ALA A 112 6.48 8.00 15.24
N LYS A 113 5.38 7.64 15.86
CA LYS A 113 4.51 6.54 15.45
C LYS A 113 3.96 6.73 14.03
N THR A 114 3.58 7.96 13.66
CA THR A 114 3.05 8.25 12.33
C THR A 114 4.14 8.15 11.27
N MET A 115 5.31 8.70 11.52
CA MET A 115 6.47 8.61 10.61
C MET A 115 6.99 7.19 10.50
N ASP A 116 7.08 6.46 11.60
CA ASP A 116 7.57 5.08 11.61
C ASP A 116 6.72 4.17 10.73
N VAL A 117 5.39 4.27 10.82
CA VAL A 117 4.50 3.40 10.05
C VAL A 117 4.38 3.86 8.59
N ASN A 118 4.23 5.18 8.32
CA ASN A 118 3.89 5.65 6.98
C ASN A 118 5.11 5.97 6.11
N PHE A 119 6.32 6.10 6.70
CA PHE A 119 7.54 6.43 5.95
C PHE A 119 8.71 5.49 6.24
N LYS A 120 9.14 5.34 7.51
CA LYS A 120 10.30 4.51 7.87
C LYS A 120 10.11 3.04 7.44
N GLY A 121 8.94 2.47 7.71
CA GLY A 121 8.61 1.10 7.31
C GLY A 121 8.66 0.88 5.79
N PRO A 122 7.90 1.65 4.98
CA PRO A 122 8.00 1.60 3.53
C PRO A 122 9.42 1.76 2.98
N MET A 123 10.20 2.69 3.53
CA MET A 123 11.61 2.88 3.15
C MET A 123 12.44 1.63 3.46
N ARG A 124 12.33 1.10 4.68
CA ARG A 124 13.06 -0.10 5.12
C ARG A 124 12.72 -1.32 4.27
N LEU A 125 11.42 -1.58 4.07
CA LEU A 125 10.97 -2.71 3.27
C LEU A 125 11.41 -2.59 1.81
N SER A 126 11.33 -1.40 1.22
CA SER A 126 11.77 -1.17 -0.16
C SER A 126 13.25 -1.49 -0.35
N GLY A 127 14.12 -1.10 0.59
CA GLY A 127 15.53 -1.45 0.55
C GLY A 127 15.78 -2.94 0.70
N LEU A 128 15.10 -3.59 1.66
CA LEU A 128 15.27 -5.02 1.92
C LEU A 128 14.81 -5.89 0.74
N VAL A 129 13.59 -5.65 0.20
CA VAL A 129 13.10 -6.47 -0.91
C VAL A 129 13.91 -6.26 -2.19
N ALA A 130 14.47 -5.05 -2.39
CA ALA A 130 15.28 -4.76 -3.56
C ALA A 130 16.45 -5.75 -3.72
N GLU A 131 17.02 -6.24 -2.61
CA GLU A 131 18.12 -7.24 -2.65
C GLU A 131 17.67 -8.60 -3.21
N HIS A 132 16.38 -8.91 -3.19
CA HIS A 132 15.77 -10.15 -3.64
C HIS A 132 14.93 -10.02 -4.91
N MET A 133 14.86 -8.81 -5.47
CA MET A 133 14.09 -8.50 -6.68
C MET A 133 14.92 -8.66 -7.94
N ALA A 134 14.35 -9.35 -8.94
CA ALA A 134 14.88 -9.47 -10.29
C ALA A 134 14.34 -8.35 -11.21
N PRO A 135 14.94 -8.12 -12.41
CA PRO A 135 14.35 -7.24 -13.42
C PRO A 135 12.89 -7.61 -13.73
N GLY A 136 12.03 -6.61 -13.86
CA GLY A 136 10.57 -6.78 -14.02
C GLY A 136 9.78 -6.74 -12.72
N SER A 137 10.47 -6.71 -11.55
CA SER A 137 9.84 -6.52 -10.24
C SER A 137 9.36 -5.08 -10.03
N THR A 138 8.48 -4.87 -9.04
CA THR A 138 7.92 -3.54 -8.77
C THR A 138 7.61 -3.30 -7.29
N ILE A 139 7.75 -2.04 -6.87
CA ILE A 139 7.32 -1.55 -5.57
C ILE A 139 6.16 -0.58 -5.78
N ILE A 140 5.06 -0.80 -5.06
CA ILE A 140 3.85 0.02 -5.10
C ILE A 140 3.65 0.65 -3.72
N ASN A 141 3.74 1.97 -3.66
CA ASN A 141 3.50 2.73 -2.44
C ASN A 141 2.04 3.22 -2.41
N ILE A 142 1.30 2.91 -1.36
CA ILE A 142 -0.04 3.46 -1.17
C ILE A 142 0.06 4.78 -0.41
N SER A 143 -0.06 5.86 -1.17
CA SER A 143 -0.05 7.23 -0.68
C SER A 143 -1.47 7.75 -0.48
N SER A 144 -1.63 9.03 -0.27
CA SER A 144 -2.90 9.69 -0.02
C SER A 144 -2.96 11.05 -0.70
N LYS A 145 -4.15 11.45 -1.12
CA LYS A 145 -4.44 12.82 -1.57
C LYS A 145 -4.01 13.87 -0.53
N ALA A 146 -4.01 13.52 0.77
CA ALA A 146 -3.49 14.40 1.82
C ALA A 146 -2.02 14.79 1.62
N SER A 147 -1.21 13.99 0.91
CA SER A 147 0.18 14.31 0.57
C SER A 147 0.30 15.47 -0.44
N LEU A 148 -0.75 15.73 -1.20
CA LEU A 148 -0.82 16.78 -2.22
C LEU A 148 -1.66 17.98 -1.77
N ARG A 149 -2.71 17.70 -0.97
CA ARG A 149 -3.65 18.68 -0.43
C ARG A 149 -3.89 18.40 1.05
N PRO A 150 -2.96 18.84 1.91
CA PRO A 150 -3.04 18.58 3.35
C PRO A 150 -4.18 19.39 3.99
N SER A 151 -4.72 18.85 5.07
CA SER A 151 -5.60 19.57 5.97
C SER A 151 -4.94 19.72 7.35
N PRO A 152 -5.37 20.69 8.18
CA PRO A 152 -4.84 20.85 9.53
C PRO A 152 -4.92 19.57 10.39
N PHE A 153 -5.97 18.78 10.18
CA PHE A 153 -6.21 17.55 10.94
C PHE A 153 -5.34 16.36 10.52
N THR A 154 -4.62 16.45 9.41
CA THR A 154 -3.82 15.35 8.87
C THR A 154 -2.35 15.71 8.71
N MET A 155 -1.87 16.78 9.32
CA MET A 155 -0.58 17.38 9.03
C MET A 155 0.61 16.42 9.10
N VAL A 156 0.74 15.63 10.17
CA VAL A 156 1.86 14.67 10.32
C VAL A 156 1.70 13.51 9.34
N TYR A 157 0.48 13.00 9.17
CA TYR A 157 0.17 11.96 8.19
C TYR A 157 0.45 12.44 6.75
N ALA A 158 -0.01 13.64 6.41
CA ALA A 158 0.21 14.25 5.10
C ALA A 158 1.71 14.43 4.81
N ALA A 159 2.47 14.91 5.79
CA ALA A 159 3.92 15.03 5.70
C ALA A 159 4.60 13.66 5.47
N ALA A 160 4.21 12.63 6.22
CA ALA A 160 4.74 11.27 6.03
C ALA A 160 4.41 10.71 4.64
N LYS A 161 3.17 10.94 4.13
CA LYS A 161 2.78 10.52 2.77
C LYS A 161 3.47 11.33 1.68
N ALA A 162 3.74 12.61 1.90
CA ALA A 162 4.57 13.42 1.01
C ALA A 162 6.02 12.91 0.98
N ALA A 163 6.58 12.57 2.13
CA ALA A 163 7.90 11.92 2.20
C ALA A 163 7.92 10.57 1.46
N GLN A 164 6.86 9.76 1.55
CA GLN A 164 6.71 8.53 0.78
C GLN A 164 6.65 8.78 -0.74
N ASN A 165 6.04 9.88 -1.19
CA ASN A 165 6.03 10.27 -2.60
C ASN A 165 7.45 10.66 -3.08
N VAL A 166 8.25 11.33 -2.24
CA VAL A 166 9.67 11.63 -2.54
C VAL A 166 10.47 10.31 -2.60
N LEU A 167 10.28 9.40 -1.65
CA LEU A 167 10.89 8.08 -1.66
C LEU A 167 10.58 7.31 -2.95
N THR A 168 9.33 7.36 -3.44
CA THR A 168 8.94 6.73 -4.70
C THR A 168 9.80 7.18 -5.87
N LYS A 169 10.02 8.49 -6.01
CA LYS A 169 10.83 9.06 -7.08
C LYS A 169 12.32 8.75 -6.94
N ALA A 170 12.85 8.84 -5.73
CA ALA A 170 14.26 8.55 -5.46
C ALA A 170 14.56 7.05 -5.69
N ALA A 171 13.74 6.15 -5.15
CA ALA A 171 13.90 4.71 -5.34
C ALA A 171 13.71 4.29 -6.80
N ALA A 172 12.84 4.95 -7.57
CA ALA A 172 12.70 4.71 -9.00
C ALA A 172 13.99 5.03 -9.79
N GLN A 173 14.70 6.09 -9.41
CA GLN A 173 15.98 6.46 -10.02
C GLN A 173 17.09 5.47 -9.65
N GLU A 174 17.14 5.04 -8.38
CA GLU A 174 18.15 4.11 -7.87
C GLU A 174 17.96 2.71 -8.43
N LEU A 175 16.72 2.19 -8.44
CA LEU A 175 16.41 0.81 -8.79
C LEU A 175 16.11 0.61 -10.28
N GLY A 176 15.80 1.68 -11.01
CA GLY A 176 15.50 1.65 -12.44
C GLY A 176 16.57 0.99 -13.30
N PRO A 177 17.90 1.28 -13.11
CA PRO A 177 18.97 0.58 -13.83
C PRO A 177 19.00 -0.94 -13.61
N ARG A 178 18.38 -1.45 -12.53
CA ARG A 178 18.21 -2.86 -12.23
C ARG A 178 16.92 -3.45 -12.83
N GLY A 179 16.14 -2.65 -13.58
CA GLY A 179 14.86 -3.07 -14.12
C GLY A 179 13.73 -3.19 -13.10
N ILE A 180 13.87 -2.57 -11.92
CA ILE A 180 12.87 -2.56 -10.84
C ILE A 180 12.11 -1.23 -10.90
N ARG A 181 10.77 -1.29 -11.00
CA ARG A 181 9.93 -0.09 -11.06
C ARG A 181 9.41 0.28 -9.68
N VAL A 182 9.28 1.57 -9.39
CA VAL A 182 8.71 2.06 -8.13
C VAL A 182 7.70 3.14 -8.45
N ASN A 183 6.44 2.93 -8.08
CA ASN A 183 5.35 3.87 -8.31
C ASN A 183 4.47 4.02 -7.06
N SER A 184 3.65 5.05 -7.04
CA SER A 184 2.71 5.32 -5.96
C SER A 184 1.28 5.41 -6.48
N ILE A 185 0.32 4.84 -5.73
CA ILE A 185 -1.12 5.13 -5.89
C ILE A 185 -1.48 6.16 -4.83
N VAL A 186 -1.84 7.36 -5.29
CA VAL A 186 -2.28 8.46 -4.42
C VAL A 186 -3.80 8.34 -4.27
N CYS A 187 -4.23 7.73 -3.17
CA CYS A 187 -5.62 7.40 -2.92
C CYS A 187 -6.43 8.60 -2.46
N GLY A 188 -7.65 8.72 -2.99
CA GLY A 188 -8.72 9.51 -2.43
C GLY A 188 -9.41 8.82 -1.26
N MET A 189 -10.72 8.97 -1.19
CA MET A 189 -11.54 8.36 -0.14
C MET A 189 -12.11 7.02 -0.59
N PHE A 190 -11.91 6.00 0.27
CA PHE A 190 -12.41 4.64 0.09
C PHE A 190 -13.17 4.20 1.34
N HIS A 191 -14.20 3.38 1.20
CA HIS A 191 -14.93 2.77 2.32
C HIS A 191 -14.02 1.83 3.12
N THR A 192 -13.33 2.38 4.11
CA THR A 192 -12.40 1.68 5.01
C THR A 192 -12.66 2.09 6.45
N ASP A 193 -12.15 1.32 7.41
CA ASP A 193 -12.23 1.68 8.83
C ASP A 193 -11.71 3.10 9.12
N SER A 194 -10.67 3.53 8.42
CA SER A 194 -10.11 4.87 8.59
C SER A 194 -11.06 5.95 8.10
N PHE A 195 -11.74 5.72 6.97
CA PHE A 195 -12.75 6.62 6.44
C PHE A 195 -13.97 6.68 7.35
N HIS A 196 -14.49 5.54 7.79
CA HIS A 196 -15.67 5.49 8.67
C HIS A 196 -15.41 6.12 10.05
N LYS A 197 -14.18 6.12 10.53
CA LYS A 197 -13.80 6.88 11.73
C LYS A 197 -13.78 8.40 11.50
N ALA A 198 -13.38 8.85 10.32
CA ALA A 198 -13.35 10.27 9.95
C ALA A 198 -14.74 10.80 9.54
N ALA A 199 -15.58 9.95 8.94
CA ALA A 199 -16.95 10.25 8.52
C ALA A 199 -17.92 9.21 9.12
N PRO A 200 -18.30 9.34 10.41
CA PRO A 200 -18.95 8.27 11.16
C PRO A 200 -20.45 8.10 10.86
N ASN A 201 -21.05 9.01 10.13
CA ASN A 201 -22.49 8.97 9.80
C ASN A 201 -22.74 9.32 8.32
N GLU A 202 -23.95 9.05 7.84
CA GLU A 202 -24.34 9.26 6.44
C GLU A 202 -24.20 10.73 6.00
N GLU A 203 -24.50 11.69 6.89
CA GLU A 203 -24.36 13.11 6.57
C GLU A 203 -22.89 13.50 6.32
N ALA A 204 -21.98 13.05 7.17
CA ALA A 204 -20.54 13.27 6.99
C ALA A 204 -20.01 12.59 5.72
N GLN A 205 -20.50 11.38 5.41
CA GLN A 205 -20.14 10.65 4.18
C GLN A 205 -20.70 11.34 2.93
N ALA A 206 -21.95 11.80 2.97
CA ALA A 206 -22.56 12.58 1.90
C ALA A 206 -21.85 13.92 1.68
N LEU A 207 -21.39 14.58 2.75
CA LEU A 207 -20.58 15.79 2.63
C LEU A 207 -19.23 15.49 1.99
N ALA A 208 -18.57 14.42 2.40
CA ALA A 208 -17.27 13.99 1.85
C ALA A 208 -17.38 13.67 0.35
N SER A 209 -18.47 13.01 -0.10
CA SER A 209 -18.68 12.65 -1.50
C SER A 209 -18.93 13.87 -2.41
N LYS A 210 -19.43 15.00 -1.90
CA LYS A 210 -19.60 16.24 -2.68
C LYS A 210 -18.28 16.80 -3.22
N GLY A 211 -17.16 16.49 -2.59
CA GLY A 211 -15.84 16.90 -3.04
C GLY A 211 -15.21 15.92 -4.05
N VAL A 212 -15.96 14.95 -4.54
CA VAL A 212 -15.52 13.94 -5.51
C VAL A 212 -16.32 14.10 -6.80
N SER A 213 -15.67 14.25 -7.96
CA SER A 213 -16.38 14.46 -9.24
C SER A 213 -17.29 13.29 -9.60
N LEU A 214 -16.93 12.06 -9.24
CA LEU A 214 -17.79 10.87 -9.41
C LEU A 214 -18.96 10.82 -8.42
N GLY A 215 -19.05 11.76 -7.47
CA GLY A 215 -20.17 11.94 -6.53
C GLY A 215 -20.30 10.83 -5.47
N ARG A 216 -19.27 9.99 -5.29
CA ARG A 216 -19.30 8.88 -4.33
C ARG A 216 -17.92 8.59 -3.74
N ILE A 217 -17.93 7.88 -2.64
CA ILE A 217 -16.74 7.24 -2.07
C ILE A 217 -16.50 5.92 -2.81
N ALA A 218 -15.26 5.55 -3.02
CA ALA A 218 -14.91 4.31 -3.71
C ALA A 218 -14.97 3.09 -2.78
N ASP A 219 -15.30 1.93 -3.33
CA ASP A 219 -15.16 0.66 -2.63
C ASP A 219 -13.70 0.19 -2.64
N PRO A 220 -13.24 -0.56 -1.60
CA PRO A 220 -11.87 -1.03 -1.53
C PRO A 220 -11.39 -1.81 -2.76
N GLU A 221 -12.27 -2.53 -3.43
CA GLU A 221 -11.99 -3.33 -4.61
C GLU A 221 -11.61 -2.49 -5.84
N GLU A 222 -11.99 -1.21 -5.87
CA GLU A 222 -11.68 -0.31 -7.00
C GLU A 222 -10.19 0.06 -7.09
N ILE A 223 -9.39 -0.19 -6.04
CA ILE A 223 -7.93 -0.03 -6.11
C ILE A 223 -7.24 -1.14 -6.92
N VAL A 224 -7.89 -2.32 -7.00
CA VAL A 224 -7.27 -3.54 -7.53
C VAL A 224 -6.80 -3.36 -8.96
N GLY A 225 -7.63 -2.76 -9.83
CA GLY A 225 -7.27 -2.53 -11.23
C GLY A 225 -5.99 -1.70 -11.39
N THR A 226 -5.84 -0.64 -10.59
CA THR A 226 -4.61 0.19 -10.61
C THR A 226 -3.41 -0.57 -10.04
N ALA A 227 -3.60 -1.35 -8.97
CA ALA A 227 -2.54 -2.16 -8.39
C ALA A 227 -2.05 -3.25 -9.38
N LEU A 228 -2.96 -3.93 -10.06
CA LEU A 228 -2.62 -4.91 -11.11
C LEU A 228 -1.91 -4.26 -12.30
N TYR A 229 -2.37 -3.09 -12.75
CA TYR A 229 -1.67 -2.32 -13.79
C TYR A 229 -0.20 -2.09 -13.40
N LEU A 230 0.05 -1.60 -12.19
CA LEU A 230 1.40 -1.31 -11.70
C LEU A 230 2.24 -2.59 -11.47
N ALA A 231 1.62 -3.70 -11.10
CA ALA A 231 2.30 -4.97 -10.83
C ALA A 231 2.63 -5.76 -12.11
N SER A 232 1.93 -5.48 -13.21
CA SER A 232 2.05 -6.24 -14.46
C SER A 232 2.96 -5.56 -15.49
N ASP A 233 3.19 -6.25 -16.60
CA ASP A 233 3.96 -5.74 -17.76
C ASP A 233 3.23 -4.62 -18.52
N ALA A 234 1.93 -4.41 -18.24
CA ALA A 234 1.17 -3.30 -18.81
C ALA A 234 1.74 -1.92 -18.42
N SER A 235 2.50 -1.85 -17.33
CA SER A 235 3.19 -0.63 -16.87
C SER A 235 4.72 -0.71 -16.98
N SER A 236 5.26 -1.54 -17.90
CA SER A 236 6.71 -1.80 -18.02
C SER A 236 7.56 -0.55 -18.28
N TYR A 237 6.99 0.51 -18.82
CA TYR A 237 7.67 1.80 -19.06
C TYR A 237 7.26 2.90 -18.07
N LEU A 238 6.65 2.53 -16.93
CA LEU A 238 6.17 3.47 -15.91
C LEU A 238 6.95 3.28 -14.61
N THR A 239 7.73 4.27 -14.20
CA THR A 239 8.42 4.31 -12.91
C THR A 239 8.58 5.74 -12.40
N GLY A 240 8.58 5.93 -11.09
CA GLY A 240 8.68 7.23 -10.43
C GLY A 240 7.37 8.03 -10.39
N GLU A 241 6.24 7.45 -10.81
CA GLU A 241 4.99 8.16 -10.97
C GLU A 241 4.08 8.08 -9.74
N LEU A 242 3.27 9.14 -9.61
CA LEU A 242 2.23 9.29 -8.59
C LEU A 242 0.87 9.23 -9.28
N ILE A 243 0.26 8.05 -9.31
CA ILE A 243 -1.05 7.85 -9.96
C ILE A 243 -2.16 8.26 -9.00
N LEU A 244 -2.88 9.31 -9.35
CA LEU A 244 -4.02 9.80 -8.58
C LEU A 244 -5.24 8.91 -8.83
N LEU A 245 -5.76 8.29 -7.77
CA LEU A 245 -6.95 7.45 -7.76
C LEU A 245 -7.92 7.98 -6.71
N ASP A 246 -8.67 9.04 -7.06
CA ASP A 246 -9.48 9.81 -6.12
C ASP A 246 -10.89 10.18 -6.63
N GLY A 247 -11.30 9.62 -7.76
CA GLY A 247 -12.59 9.91 -8.35
C GLY A 247 -12.76 11.35 -8.85
N GLY A 248 -11.63 12.05 -9.11
CA GLY A 248 -11.63 13.47 -9.48
C GLY A 248 -11.90 14.39 -8.28
N GLY A 249 -11.47 13.98 -7.11
CA GLY A 249 -11.56 14.79 -5.90
C GLY A 249 -10.68 16.03 -6.02
N SER A 250 -11.27 17.20 -6.14
CA SER A 250 -10.59 18.51 -6.26
C SER A 250 -10.02 19.00 -4.92
#